data_9d2cb78257be8d6c769d97052f5aa8fd
#
_entry.id   9d2cb78257be8d6c769d97052f5aa8fd
#
_cell.length_a   1.000
_cell.length_b   1.000
_cell.length_c   1.000
_cell.angle_alpha   90.00
_cell.angle_beta   90.00
_cell.angle_gamma   90.00
#
_symmetry.space_group_name_H-M   'P 1'
#
loop_
_entity.id
_entity.type
_entity.pdbx_description
1 polymer ?
#
loop_
_entity_poly.entity_id
_entity_poly.type
_entity_poly.pdbx_seq_one_letter_code
_entity_poly.pdbx_strand_id
1 'polypeptide(L)'
;MLFRSLGVSLLFVFGLSSFAQPADLGDWLIYFGNKKINSRWNWHHEVQYRNYNAIGDLEQLLLRTGIGYNLSENNHNVLLGYGYIRAENYLEGSDEKAVTHEHRVYQQFITRQQIGRVYLQHRYRLEQRWLNRETFKMRYRYFLSAQIPLNQRDMGSGALYASAYNELFINDRASLFDRNRLYGGMGYQFNTHTKFELGYMNQFFERGGRDQLNLILFFSF
;
A
#
# COMPACT_ATOMS: atom_id res chain seq x y z
N MET A 1 -9.55 45.87 -15.70
CA MET A 1 -8.45 44.88 -15.63
C MET A 1 -9.07 43.52 -15.34
N LEU A 2 -9.25 42.72 -16.39
CA LEU A 2 -9.91 41.38 -16.28
C LEU A 2 -8.83 40.33 -16.02
N PHE A 3 -8.87 39.68 -14.87
CA PHE A 3 -8.12 38.45 -14.63
C PHE A 3 -8.91 37.25 -15.21
N ARG A 4 -8.40 36.69 -16.30
CA ARG A 4 -8.85 35.43 -16.86
C ARG A 4 -8.23 34.29 -16.05
N SER A 5 -9.06 33.54 -15.34
CA SER A 5 -8.70 32.28 -14.70
C SER A 5 -8.52 31.20 -15.79
N LEU A 6 -7.29 30.74 -16.00
CA LEU A 6 -7.04 29.51 -16.77
C LEU A 6 -7.43 28.31 -15.91
N GLY A 7 -8.57 27.72 -16.22
CA GLY A 7 -8.94 26.40 -15.70
C GLY A 7 -8.14 25.32 -16.46
N VAL A 8 -7.22 24.67 -15.76
CA VAL A 8 -6.56 23.46 -16.25
C VAL A 8 -7.50 22.28 -15.98
N SER A 9 -8.25 21.88 -16.99
CA SER A 9 -9.03 20.64 -16.98
C SER A 9 -8.11 19.46 -17.25
N LEU A 10 -7.77 18.72 -16.20
CA LEU A 10 -7.05 17.45 -16.31
C LEU A 10 -8.05 16.36 -16.71
N LEU A 11 -8.17 16.10 -18.02
CA LEU A 11 -8.96 15.00 -18.56
C LEU A 11 -8.21 13.68 -18.28
N PHE A 12 -8.67 12.92 -17.29
CA PHE A 12 -8.30 11.53 -17.12
C PHE A 12 -9.07 10.68 -18.14
N VAL A 13 -8.41 10.32 -19.24
CA VAL A 13 -8.93 9.33 -20.18
C VAL A 13 -8.75 7.95 -19.56
N PHE A 14 -9.79 7.39 -18.97
CA PHE A 14 -9.85 5.99 -18.59
C PHE A 14 -9.99 5.14 -19.86
N GLY A 15 -8.90 4.63 -20.37
CA GLY A 15 -8.94 3.55 -21.35
C GLY A 15 -9.33 2.26 -20.65
N LEU A 16 -10.61 1.89 -20.66
CA LEU A 16 -11.09 0.59 -20.24
C LEU A 16 -10.74 -0.44 -21.32
N SER A 17 -9.52 -0.99 -21.27
CA SER A 17 -9.18 -2.19 -22.02
C SER A 17 -9.62 -3.39 -21.17
N SER A 18 -10.85 -3.85 -21.39
CA SER A 18 -11.33 -5.12 -20.85
C SER A 18 -10.61 -6.27 -21.54
N PHE A 19 -9.59 -6.81 -20.91
CA PHE A 19 -9.17 -8.19 -21.13
C PHE A 19 -9.50 -8.97 -19.87
N ALA A 20 -10.77 -9.37 -19.77
CA ALA A 20 -11.23 -10.30 -18.76
C ALA A 20 -10.78 -11.72 -19.12
N GLN A 21 -9.65 -12.16 -18.57
CA GLN A 21 -9.61 -13.52 -18.07
C GLN A 21 -10.26 -13.48 -16.68
N PRO A 22 -11.03 -14.52 -16.27
CA PRO A 22 -11.51 -14.61 -14.92
C PRO A 22 -10.30 -14.84 -14.01
N ALA A 23 -9.63 -13.76 -13.64
CA ALA A 23 -8.68 -13.76 -12.58
C ALA A 23 -9.52 -13.89 -11.30
N ASP A 24 -9.38 -15.01 -10.61
CA ASP A 24 -10.01 -15.19 -9.32
C ASP A 24 -9.71 -13.97 -8.46
N LEU A 25 -10.79 -13.36 -7.93
CA LEU A 25 -10.67 -12.17 -7.09
C LEU A 25 -9.95 -12.57 -5.81
N GLY A 26 -8.68 -12.18 -5.69
CA GLY A 26 -7.90 -12.41 -4.49
C GLY A 26 -8.36 -11.51 -3.34
N ASP A 27 -8.04 -11.88 -2.11
CA ASP A 27 -8.22 -11.02 -0.95
C ASP A 27 -6.93 -10.81 -0.18
N TRP A 28 -6.82 -9.61 0.40
CA TRP A 28 -5.72 -9.26 1.28
C TRP A 28 -6.25 -8.78 2.63
N LEU A 29 -5.92 -9.53 3.66
CA LEU A 29 -6.11 -9.12 5.03
C LEU A 29 -4.85 -8.39 5.49
N ILE A 30 -4.98 -7.13 5.82
CA ILE A 30 -3.85 -6.25 6.10
C ILE A 30 -4.01 -5.62 7.48
N TYR A 31 -3.00 -5.77 8.30
CA TYR A 31 -2.87 -5.07 9.57
C TYR A 31 -1.66 -4.14 9.55
N PHE A 32 -1.89 -2.89 9.91
CA PHE A 32 -0.85 -1.90 10.16
C PHE A 32 -0.90 -1.45 11.61
N GLY A 33 0.19 -1.64 12.33
CA GLY A 33 0.36 -1.16 13.67
C GLY A 33 1.43 -0.07 13.76
N ASN A 34 1.19 0.94 14.58
CA ASN A 34 2.16 1.98 14.86
C ASN A 34 2.12 2.36 16.34
N LYS A 35 3.20 2.08 17.05
CA LYS A 35 3.36 2.46 18.45
C LYS A 35 4.22 3.72 18.58
N LYS A 36 3.68 4.75 19.21
CA LYS A 36 4.45 5.92 19.60
C LYS A 36 5.31 5.57 20.83
N ILE A 37 6.65 5.53 20.64
CA ILE A 37 7.58 5.29 21.75
C ILE A 37 7.77 6.57 22.53
N ASN A 38 7.97 7.69 21.82
CA ASN A 38 8.04 9.05 22.39
C ASN A 38 7.70 10.09 21.30
N SER A 39 7.97 11.37 21.50
CA SER A 39 7.67 12.43 20.53
C SER A 39 8.37 12.25 19.18
N ARG A 40 9.55 11.61 19.16
CA ARG A 40 10.36 11.45 17.96
C ARG A 40 10.38 10.04 17.41
N TRP A 41 10.30 9.02 18.26
CA TRP A 41 10.45 7.63 17.86
C TRP A 41 9.12 6.90 17.82
N ASN A 42 8.92 6.09 16.80
CA ASN A 42 7.79 5.16 16.69
C ASN A 42 8.25 3.78 16.23
N TRP A 43 7.52 2.78 16.64
CA TRP A 43 7.66 1.40 16.18
C TRP A 43 6.52 1.05 15.25
N HIS A 44 6.87 0.66 14.03
CA HIS A 44 5.94 0.19 13.00
C HIS A 44 5.99 -1.34 12.94
N HIS A 45 4.82 -1.97 12.84
CA HIS A 45 4.67 -3.39 12.55
C HIS A 45 3.50 -3.61 11.61
N GLU A 46 3.61 -4.65 10.76
CA GLU A 46 2.68 -4.90 9.68
C GLU A 46 2.58 -6.40 9.43
N VAL A 47 1.35 -6.90 9.31
CA VAL A 47 1.05 -8.26 8.89
C VAL A 47 0.12 -8.18 7.69
N GLN A 48 0.46 -8.91 6.62
CA GLN A 48 -0.43 -9.07 5.48
C GLN A 48 -0.57 -10.56 5.17
N TYR A 49 -1.80 -11.01 5.15
CA TYR A 49 -2.20 -12.34 4.71
C TYR A 49 -2.95 -12.18 3.38
N ARG A 50 -2.38 -12.71 2.32
CA ARG A 50 -2.88 -12.55 0.95
C ARG A 50 -3.25 -13.88 0.39
N ASN A 51 -4.42 -13.98 -0.21
CA ASN A 51 -4.94 -15.19 -0.82
C ASN A 51 -5.13 -15.01 -2.31
N TYR A 52 -5.10 -16.13 -3.04
CA TYR A 52 -5.47 -16.19 -4.45
C TYR A 52 -6.98 -16.05 -4.65
N ASN A 53 -7.76 -16.60 -3.73
CA ASN A 53 -9.23 -16.55 -3.69
C ASN A 53 -9.70 -15.92 -2.38
N ALA A 54 -10.99 -16.03 -2.08
CA ALA A 54 -11.58 -15.33 -0.93
C ALA A 54 -10.94 -15.69 0.42
N ILE A 55 -10.71 -16.95 0.76
CA ILE A 55 -10.03 -17.36 2.02
C ILE A 55 -9.48 -18.78 1.86
N GLY A 56 -8.27 -19.02 2.38
CA GLY A 56 -7.70 -20.35 2.56
C GLY A 56 -6.71 -20.81 1.48
N ASP A 57 -6.55 -20.03 0.43
CA ASP A 57 -5.57 -20.30 -0.60
C ASP A 57 -4.43 -19.28 -0.53
N LEU A 58 -3.49 -19.52 0.39
CA LEU A 58 -2.40 -18.60 0.66
C LEU A 58 -1.54 -18.34 -0.57
N GLU A 59 -1.45 -17.05 -0.94
CA GLU A 59 -0.50 -16.53 -1.92
C GLU A 59 0.76 -16.02 -1.23
N GLN A 60 0.57 -15.20 -0.17
CA GLN A 60 1.71 -14.55 0.47
C GLN A 60 1.42 -14.14 1.90
N LEU A 61 2.30 -14.51 2.81
CA LEU A 61 2.36 -13.96 4.17
C LEU A 61 3.52 -12.99 4.26
N LEU A 62 3.22 -11.73 4.66
CA LEU A 62 4.23 -10.69 4.88
C LEU A 62 4.21 -10.27 6.34
N LEU A 63 5.37 -10.32 6.95
CA LEU A 63 5.64 -9.80 8.28
C LEU A 63 6.67 -8.68 8.16
N ARG A 64 6.34 -7.49 8.67
CA ARG A 64 7.25 -6.35 8.64
C ARG A 64 7.30 -5.66 9.98
N THR A 65 8.47 -5.13 10.29
CA THR A 65 8.69 -4.28 11.45
C THR A 65 9.68 -3.18 11.10
N GLY A 66 9.71 -2.11 11.88
CA GLY A 66 10.67 -1.03 11.66
C GLY A 66 10.62 0.04 12.73
N ILE A 67 11.73 0.74 12.88
CA ILE A 67 11.84 1.90 13.77
C ILE A 67 11.80 3.15 12.92
N GLY A 68 10.89 4.05 13.26
CA GLY A 68 10.70 5.33 12.62
C GLY A 68 11.15 6.48 13.50
N TYR A 69 11.61 7.55 12.86
CA TYR A 69 11.98 8.80 13.49
C TYR A 69 11.21 9.95 12.84
N ASN A 70 10.49 10.72 13.65
CA ASN A 70 9.75 11.90 13.22
C ASN A 70 10.69 13.08 13.11
N LEU A 71 10.87 13.59 11.89
CA LEU A 71 11.66 14.79 11.59
C LEU A 71 10.89 16.07 11.96
N SER A 72 9.55 15.99 11.90
CA SER A 72 8.64 17.06 12.31
C SER A 72 7.42 16.45 13.00
N GLU A 73 6.74 17.24 13.81
CA GLU A 73 5.48 16.81 14.41
C GLU A 73 4.44 16.51 13.31
N ASN A 74 4.08 15.25 13.19
CA ASN A 74 3.02 14.68 12.33
C ASN A 74 3.25 14.70 10.80
N ASN A 75 4.27 15.37 10.26
CA ASN A 75 4.38 15.53 8.80
C ASN A 75 5.43 14.64 8.15
N HIS A 76 6.63 14.54 8.72
CA HIS A 76 7.76 13.86 8.09
C HIS A 76 8.30 12.77 9.00
N ASN A 77 8.43 11.55 8.44
CA ASN A 77 8.96 10.40 9.17
C ASN A 77 9.93 9.65 8.26
N VAL A 78 11.10 9.31 8.79
CA VAL A 78 12.03 8.35 8.20
C VAL A 78 11.94 7.05 8.96
N LEU A 79 12.05 5.91 8.28
CA LEU A 79 11.94 4.60 8.89
C LEU A 79 12.94 3.64 8.28
N LEU A 80 13.63 2.90 9.14
CA LEU A 80 14.40 1.72 8.79
C LEU A 80 13.62 0.47 9.21
N GLY A 81 13.38 -0.42 8.28
CA GLY A 81 12.56 -1.59 8.52
C GLY A 81 13.13 -2.88 7.95
N TYR A 82 12.62 -3.96 8.49
CA TYR A 82 12.86 -5.33 8.05
C TYR A 82 11.53 -6.01 7.71
N GLY A 83 11.57 -6.87 6.71
CA GLY A 83 10.44 -7.69 6.31
C GLY A 83 10.83 -9.12 5.99
N TYR A 84 10.02 -10.06 6.45
CA TYR A 84 10.06 -11.44 6.04
C TYR A 84 8.81 -11.74 5.22
N ILE A 85 8.99 -12.37 4.06
CA ILE A 85 7.92 -12.72 3.15
C ILE A 85 8.04 -14.20 2.80
N ARG A 86 6.95 -14.95 3.03
CA ARG A 86 6.73 -16.28 2.49
C ARG A 86 5.71 -16.15 1.36
N ALA A 87 6.05 -16.61 0.17
CA ALA A 87 5.15 -16.65 -0.96
C ALA A 87 5.00 -18.09 -1.45
N GLU A 88 3.77 -18.44 -1.83
CA GLU A 88 3.37 -19.74 -2.35
C GLU A 88 2.79 -19.53 -3.74
N ASN A 89 3.61 -19.75 -4.78
CA ASN A 89 3.20 -19.51 -6.15
C ASN A 89 2.87 -20.84 -6.83
N TYR A 90 1.74 -20.89 -7.51
CA TYR A 90 1.38 -22.06 -8.34
C TYR A 90 2.44 -22.33 -9.39
N LEU A 91 2.77 -23.60 -9.57
CA LEU A 91 3.58 -24.06 -10.69
C LEU A 91 2.73 -24.04 -11.97
N GLU A 92 3.36 -23.69 -13.08
CA GLU A 92 2.65 -23.59 -14.37
C GLU A 92 2.01 -24.94 -14.74
N GLY A 93 0.69 -24.93 -14.94
CA GLY A 93 -0.09 -26.11 -15.29
C GLY A 93 -0.30 -27.14 -14.17
N SER A 94 -0.11 -26.76 -12.90
CA SER A 94 -0.26 -27.63 -11.73
C SER A 94 -0.98 -26.94 -10.57
N ASP A 95 -1.67 -27.72 -9.75
CA ASP A 95 -2.22 -27.27 -8.47
C ASP A 95 -1.16 -27.24 -7.34
N GLU A 96 0.07 -27.66 -7.65
CA GLU A 96 1.18 -27.60 -6.68
C GLU A 96 1.75 -26.19 -6.58
N LYS A 97 2.22 -25.84 -5.38
CA LYS A 97 2.82 -24.54 -5.10
C LYS A 97 4.30 -24.62 -4.75
N ALA A 98 5.08 -23.77 -5.39
CA ALA A 98 6.46 -23.52 -4.98
C ALA A 98 6.50 -22.49 -3.84
N VAL A 99 7.15 -22.84 -2.74
CA VAL A 99 7.35 -21.91 -1.60
C VAL A 99 8.65 -21.16 -1.77
N THR A 100 8.59 -19.85 -1.69
CA THR A 100 9.75 -18.96 -1.70
C THR A 100 9.81 -18.11 -0.44
N HIS A 101 11.02 -17.83 0.02
CA HIS A 101 11.29 -17.02 1.18
C HIS A 101 12.08 -15.78 0.78
N GLU A 102 11.66 -14.63 1.28
CA GLU A 102 12.33 -13.38 0.98
C GLU A 102 12.54 -12.57 2.24
N HIS A 103 13.76 -12.08 2.40
CA HIS A 103 14.16 -11.14 3.44
C HIS A 103 14.32 -9.75 2.80
N ARG A 104 13.83 -8.72 3.46
CA ARG A 104 13.95 -7.33 3.01
C ARG A 104 14.48 -6.45 4.13
N VAL A 105 15.42 -5.60 3.78
CA VAL A 105 15.69 -4.39 4.55
C VAL A 105 15.16 -3.21 3.73
N TYR A 106 14.53 -2.25 4.37
CA TYR A 106 14.00 -1.10 3.63
C TYR A 106 14.17 0.20 4.40
N GLN A 107 14.49 1.25 3.65
CA GLN A 107 14.45 2.63 4.10
C GLN A 107 13.19 3.26 3.52
N GLN A 108 12.53 4.08 4.34
CA GLN A 108 11.28 4.72 3.95
C GLN A 108 11.25 6.16 4.44
N PHE A 109 10.76 7.04 3.59
CA PHE A 109 10.40 8.41 3.93
C PHE A 109 8.91 8.62 3.68
N ILE A 110 8.22 9.13 4.67
CA ILE A 110 6.80 9.50 4.59
C ILE A 110 6.68 11.00 4.80
N THR A 111 5.89 11.66 3.95
CA THR A 111 5.44 13.03 4.17
C THR A 111 3.92 13.09 4.06
N ARG A 112 3.31 13.89 4.94
CA ARG A 112 1.85 14.08 4.99
C ARG A 112 1.53 15.55 4.84
N GLN A 113 0.44 15.83 4.15
CA GLN A 113 -0.10 17.18 4.00
C GLN A 113 -1.61 17.14 3.96
N GLN A 114 -2.23 18.25 4.34
CA GLN A 114 -3.66 18.42 4.25
C GLN A 114 -3.96 19.62 3.34
N ILE A 115 -4.81 19.41 2.35
CA ILE A 115 -5.29 20.47 1.43
C ILE A 115 -6.81 20.51 1.55
N GLY A 116 -7.31 21.51 2.27
CA GLY A 116 -8.73 21.56 2.61
C GLY A 116 -9.17 20.35 3.42
N ARG A 117 -10.07 19.52 2.84
CA ARG A 117 -10.55 18.27 3.46
C ARG A 117 -9.77 17.04 3.00
N VAL A 118 -8.80 17.19 2.10
CA VAL A 118 -8.04 16.08 1.53
C VAL A 118 -6.77 15.86 2.36
N TYR A 119 -6.63 14.68 2.91
CA TYR A 119 -5.44 14.22 3.62
C TYR A 119 -4.58 13.41 2.65
N LEU A 120 -3.40 13.93 2.32
CA LEU A 120 -2.46 13.32 1.39
C LEU A 120 -1.28 12.71 2.14
N GLN A 121 -0.82 11.55 1.66
CA GLN A 121 0.41 10.94 2.14
C GLN A 121 1.24 10.47 0.95
N HIS A 122 2.50 10.91 0.92
CA HIS A 122 3.52 10.38 0.02
C HIS A 122 4.44 9.46 0.82
N ARG A 123 4.83 8.34 0.21
CA ARG A 123 5.82 7.42 0.77
C ARG A 123 6.80 7.02 -0.31
N TYR A 124 8.07 7.27 -0.02
CA TYR A 124 9.20 6.81 -0.82
C TYR A 124 9.85 5.66 -0.09
N ARG A 125 10.12 4.55 -0.75
CA ARG A 125 10.73 3.38 -0.14
C ARG A 125 11.76 2.76 -1.06
N LEU A 126 12.94 2.48 -0.51
CA LEU A 126 13.98 1.66 -1.12
C LEU A 126 13.98 0.32 -0.40
N GLU A 127 13.90 -0.78 -1.15
CA GLU A 127 13.93 -2.14 -0.63
C GLU A 127 15.16 -2.88 -1.16
N GLN A 128 16.00 -3.40 -0.24
CA GLN A 128 17.01 -4.42 -0.53
C GLN A 128 16.36 -5.78 -0.25
N ARG A 129 16.36 -6.67 -1.24
CA ARG A 129 15.59 -7.91 -1.24
C ARG A 129 16.51 -9.10 -1.49
N TRP A 130 16.48 -10.07 -0.60
CA TRP A 130 17.18 -11.35 -0.72
C TRP A 130 16.16 -12.47 -0.85
N LEU A 131 16.07 -13.06 -2.05
CA LEU A 131 15.16 -14.16 -2.36
C LEU A 131 15.91 -15.48 -2.18
N ASN A 132 15.34 -16.40 -1.40
CA ASN A 132 15.90 -17.72 -1.10
C ASN A 132 17.39 -17.66 -0.67
N ARG A 133 17.84 -16.54 -0.09
CA ARG A 133 19.21 -16.22 0.31
C ARG A 133 20.25 -16.13 -0.84
N GLU A 134 19.86 -16.34 -2.08
CA GLU A 134 20.78 -16.41 -3.23
C GLU A 134 20.68 -15.20 -4.15
N THR A 135 19.49 -14.68 -4.37
CA THR A 135 19.27 -13.61 -5.33
C THR A 135 19.05 -12.27 -4.64
N PHE A 136 19.96 -11.34 -4.85
CA PHE A 136 19.82 -9.95 -4.39
C PHE A 136 19.20 -9.08 -5.48
N LYS A 137 18.20 -8.28 -5.10
CA LYS A 137 17.51 -7.29 -5.96
C LYS A 137 17.24 -6.01 -5.16
N MET A 138 17.22 -4.88 -5.85
CA MET A 138 16.76 -3.62 -5.29
C MET A 138 15.42 -3.24 -5.91
N ARG A 139 14.60 -2.51 -5.15
CA ARG A 139 13.33 -2.00 -5.64
C ARG A 139 13.01 -0.65 -5.04
N TYR A 140 12.64 0.29 -5.90
CA TYR A 140 12.14 1.61 -5.54
C TYR A 140 10.62 1.60 -5.57
N ARG A 141 9.99 2.26 -4.60
CA ARG A 141 8.54 2.37 -4.54
C ARG A 141 8.14 3.80 -4.23
N TYR A 142 7.19 4.29 -4.98
CA TYR A 142 6.50 5.54 -4.68
C TYR A 142 5.02 5.27 -4.47
N PHE A 143 4.49 5.77 -3.37
CA PHE A 143 3.10 5.63 -2.98
C PHE A 143 2.51 7.01 -2.71
N LEU A 144 1.35 7.27 -3.29
CA LEU A 144 0.54 8.45 -3.04
C LEU A 144 -0.85 8.00 -2.63
N SER A 145 -1.32 8.43 -1.46
CA SER A 145 -2.71 8.23 -1.03
C SER A 145 -3.40 9.54 -0.73
N ALA A 146 -4.72 9.51 -0.93
CA ALA A 146 -5.65 10.57 -0.57
C ALA A 146 -6.80 9.99 0.26
N GLN A 147 -7.15 10.66 1.35
CA GLN A 147 -8.33 10.34 2.17
C GLN A 147 -9.19 11.59 2.33
N ILE A 148 -10.51 11.43 2.26
CA ILE A 148 -11.48 12.52 2.38
C ILE A 148 -12.59 12.08 3.33
N PRO A 149 -12.79 12.75 4.50
CA PRO A 149 -13.91 12.48 5.38
C PRO A 149 -15.23 12.89 4.69
N LEU A 150 -16.25 12.02 4.78
CA LEU A 150 -17.52 12.19 4.08
C LEU A 150 -18.60 12.77 5.00
N ASN A 151 -18.70 12.27 6.23
CA ASN A 151 -19.77 12.61 7.19
C ASN A 151 -19.43 13.76 8.14
N GLN A 152 -18.16 14.18 8.17
CA GLN A 152 -17.69 15.28 9.02
C GLN A 152 -16.58 16.07 8.31
N ARG A 153 -16.15 17.20 8.89
CA ARG A 153 -15.17 18.09 8.27
C ARG A 153 -13.76 17.51 8.28
N ASP A 154 -13.35 16.94 9.39
CA ASP A 154 -11.98 16.51 9.64
C ASP A 154 -11.94 15.00 9.93
N MET A 155 -10.77 14.39 9.72
CA MET A 155 -10.54 13.01 10.12
C MET A 155 -10.48 12.90 11.65
N GLY A 156 -11.28 12.01 12.20
CA GLY A 156 -11.37 11.82 13.65
C GLY A 156 -12.31 10.67 14.01
N SER A 157 -12.57 10.49 15.30
CA SER A 157 -13.50 9.46 15.79
C SER A 157 -14.87 9.61 15.13
N GLY A 158 -15.43 8.52 14.61
CA GLY A 158 -16.70 8.50 13.89
C GLY A 158 -16.62 8.94 12.42
N ALA A 159 -15.44 9.26 11.88
CA ALA A 159 -15.29 9.63 10.48
C ALA A 159 -15.50 8.43 9.55
N LEU A 160 -16.51 8.54 8.68
CA LEU A 160 -16.61 7.75 7.46
C LEU A 160 -15.82 8.51 6.37
N TYR A 161 -14.93 7.85 5.64
CA TYR A 161 -14.08 8.50 4.65
C TYR A 161 -13.89 7.66 3.40
N ALA A 162 -13.71 8.35 2.26
CA ALA A 162 -13.21 7.72 1.04
C ALA A 162 -11.69 7.71 1.07
N SER A 163 -11.10 6.64 0.53
CA SER A 163 -9.66 6.43 0.42
C SER A 163 -9.29 5.98 -0.98
N ALA A 164 -8.23 6.54 -1.52
CA ALA A 164 -7.65 6.09 -2.79
C ALA A 164 -6.13 6.14 -2.71
N TYR A 165 -5.44 5.22 -3.40
CA TYR A 165 -4.00 5.33 -3.56
C TYR A 165 -3.52 4.79 -4.90
N ASN A 166 -2.35 5.31 -5.31
CA ASN A 166 -1.53 4.74 -6.36
C ASN A 166 -0.16 4.37 -5.80
N GLU A 167 0.37 3.22 -6.17
CA GLU A 167 1.71 2.78 -5.79
C GLU A 167 2.47 2.23 -6.98
N LEU A 168 3.57 2.90 -7.33
CA LEU A 168 4.48 2.52 -8.41
C LEU A 168 5.68 1.74 -7.84
N PHE A 169 6.08 0.68 -8.54
CA PHE A 169 7.21 -0.17 -8.19
C PHE A 169 8.19 -0.22 -9.37
N ILE A 170 9.46 0.07 -9.10
CA ILE A 170 10.54 0.12 -10.09
C ILE A 170 11.69 -0.77 -9.59
N ASN A 171 12.15 -1.69 -10.42
CA ASN A 171 13.29 -2.55 -10.15
C ASN A 171 14.60 -1.86 -10.59
N ASP A 172 15.73 -2.36 -10.07
CA ASP A 172 17.07 -1.91 -10.46
C ASP A 172 17.63 -2.66 -11.69
N ARG A 173 17.00 -3.77 -12.10
CA ARG A 173 17.49 -4.67 -13.16
C ARG A 173 16.36 -5.21 -14.02
N ALA A 174 16.72 -5.71 -15.20
CA ALA A 174 15.84 -6.29 -16.22
C ALA A 174 14.74 -5.31 -16.66
N SER A 175 13.48 -5.62 -16.46
CA SER A 175 12.39 -4.66 -16.65
C SER A 175 12.39 -3.65 -15.51
N LEU A 176 12.53 -2.36 -15.83
CA LEU A 176 12.47 -1.29 -14.84
C LEU A 176 11.10 -1.24 -14.17
N PHE A 177 10.03 -1.43 -14.94
CA PHE A 177 8.68 -1.47 -14.41
C PHE A 177 8.42 -2.84 -13.76
N ASP A 178 8.11 -2.88 -12.45
CA ASP A 178 7.68 -4.11 -11.77
C ASP A 178 6.15 -4.20 -11.78
N ARG A 179 5.48 -3.19 -11.27
CA ARG A 179 4.02 -3.09 -11.22
C ARG A 179 3.53 -1.71 -10.82
N ASN A 180 2.25 -1.49 -11.04
CA ASN A 180 1.52 -0.37 -10.45
C ASN A 180 0.29 -0.90 -9.73
N ARG A 181 -0.11 -0.25 -8.64
CA ARG A 181 -1.33 -0.55 -7.89
C ARG A 181 -2.20 0.66 -7.83
N LEU A 182 -3.45 0.49 -8.20
CA LEU A 182 -4.50 1.48 -8.03
C LEU A 182 -5.55 0.92 -7.08
N TYR A 183 -5.88 1.68 -6.04
CA TYR A 183 -6.81 1.29 -4.99
C TYR A 183 -7.88 2.37 -4.81
N GLY A 184 -9.10 1.94 -4.55
CA GLY A 184 -10.20 2.76 -4.09
C GLY A 184 -11.01 2.04 -3.03
N GLY A 185 -11.39 2.73 -1.98
CA GLY A 185 -12.12 2.12 -0.87
C GLY A 185 -12.79 3.13 0.04
N MET A 186 -13.46 2.60 1.02
CA MET A 186 -14.09 3.36 2.10
C MET A 186 -13.56 2.89 3.45
N GLY A 187 -13.44 3.80 4.38
CA GLY A 187 -12.98 3.49 5.72
C GLY A 187 -13.83 4.16 6.79
N TYR A 188 -13.73 3.60 7.98
CA TYR A 188 -14.35 4.14 9.18
C TYR A 188 -13.32 4.24 10.30
N GLN A 189 -13.25 5.41 10.92
CA GLN A 189 -12.38 5.66 12.06
C GLN A 189 -13.18 5.52 13.35
N PHE A 190 -13.04 4.38 14.04
CA PHE A 190 -13.76 4.08 15.28
C PHE A 190 -13.38 5.04 16.41
N ASN A 191 -12.08 5.31 16.54
CA ASN A 191 -11.53 6.20 17.55
C ASN A 191 -10.16 6.73 17.08
N THR A 192 -9.42 7.43 17.93
CA THR A 192 -8.09 7.97 17.61
C THR A 192 -7.04 6.90 17.30
N HIS A 193 -7.30 5.66 17.70
CA HIS A 193 -6.35 4.54 17.60
C HIS A 193 -6.68 3.56 16.48
N THR A 194 -7.96 3.41 16.12
CA THR A 194 -8.41 2.30 15.27
C THR A 194 -9.17 2.83 14.05
N LYS A 195 -8.70 2.43 12.86
CA LYS A 195 -9.39 2.64 11.58
C LYS A 195 -9.51 1.31 10.85
N PHE A 196 -10.60 1.15 10.12
CA PHE A 196 -10.81 0.03 9.21
C PHE A 196 -11.09 0.57 7.81
N GLU A 197 -10.54 -0.08 6.79
CA GLU A 197 -10.85 0.20 5.38
C GLU A 197 -11.22 -1.10 4.66
N LEU A 198 -12.22 -1.00 3.80
CA LEU A 198 -12.58 -2.00 2.81
C LEU A 198 -12.45 -1.35 1.42
N GLY A 199 -11.74 -2.01 0.51
CA GLY A 199 -11.58 -1.46 -0.82
C GLY A 199 -11.13 -2.48 -1.84
N TYR A 200 -11.18 -2.03 -3.09
CA TYR A 200 -10.78 -2.78 -4.25
C TYR A 200 -9.47 -2.23 -4.80
N MET A 201 -8.58 -3.11 -5.20
CA MET A 201 -7.28 -2.79 -5.76
C MET A 201 -7.05 -3.58 -7.04
N ASN A 202 -6.63 -2.89 -8.09
CA ASN A 202 -6.07 -3.52 -9.26
C ASN A 202 -4.54 -3.41 -9.25
N GLN A 203 -3.85 -4.51 -9.53
CA GLN A 203 -2.41 -4.56 -9.77
C GLN A 203 -2.16 -4.70 -11.27
N PHE A 204 -1.48 -3.73 -11.85
CA PHE A 204 -1.05 -3.75 -13.24
C PHE A 204 0.39 -4.26 -13.31
N PHE A 205 0.64 -5.26 -14.13
CA PHE A 205 1.96 -5.78 -14.47
C PHE A 205 2.30 -5.39 -15.91
N GLU A 206 3.51 -5.69 -16.37
CA GLU A 206 3.90 -5.49 -17.76
C GLU A 206 2.97 -6.24 -18.74
N ARG A 207 2.49 -7.41 -18.31
CA ARG A 207 1.48 -8.19 -19.02
C ARG A 207 0.38 -8.59 -18.06
N GLY A 208 -0.82 -8.10 -18.33
CA GLY A 208 -2.01 -8.41 -17.54
C GLY A 208 -2.15 -7.60 -16.25
N GLY A 209 -3.09 -8.00 -15.43
CA GLY A 209 -3.41 -7.37 -14.15
C GLY A 209 -4.07 -8.39 -13.23
N ARG A 210 -4.26 -7.99 -11.98
CA ARG A 210 -4.92 -8.81 -10.98
C ARG A 210 -5.73 -7.96 -10.02
N ASP A 211 -6.92 -8.41 -9.74
CA ASP A 211 -7.89 -7.75 -8.88
C ASP A 211 -7.87 -8.31 -7.46
N GLN A 212 -8.05 -7.44 -6.47
CA GLN A 212 -7.94 -7.80 -5.07
C GLN A 212 -8.95 -7.03 -4.24
N LEU A 213 -9.61 -7.70 -3.32
CA LEU A 213 -10.29 -7.06 -2.21
C LEU A 213 -9.29 -6.87 -1.06
N ASN A 214 -9.30 -5.68 -0.46
CA ASN A 214 -8.44 -5.35 0.66
C ASN A 214 -9.29 -5.06 1.91
N LEU A 215 -9.06 -5.82 2.98
CA LEU A 215 -9.55 -5.51 4.32
C LEU A 215 -8.37 -5.03 5.13
N ILE A 216 -8.40 -3.77 5.54
CA ILE A 216 -7.25 -3.10 6.16
C ILE A 216 -7.63 -2.61 7.55
N LEU A 217 -6.91 -3.07 8.56
CA LEU A 217 -6.99 -2.58 9.92
C LEU A 217 -5.76 -1.74 10.25
N PHE A 218 -5.97 -0.50 10.68
CA PHE A 218 -4.94 0.38 11.20
C PHE A 218 -5.10 0.52 12.71
N PHE A 219 -4.02 0.34 13.44
CA PHE A 219 -3.99 0.47 14.87
C PHE A 219 -2.80 1.33 15.32
N SER A 220 -3.07 2.36 16.13
CA SER A 220 -2.06 3.27 16.69
C SER A 220 -2.15 3.28 18.22
N PHE A 221 -1.03 3.16 18.94
CA PHE A 221 -1.00 3.10 20.41
C PHE A 221 0.31 3.64 20.98
#